data_9c666e0ed8fb568e7f93b0b1666b6fe6
#
_entry.id   9c666e0ed8fb568e7f93b0b1666b6fe6
#
_cell.length_a   1.000
_cell.length_b   1.000
_cell.length_c   1.000
_cell.angle_alpha   90.00
_cell.angle_beta   90.00
_cell.angle_gamma   90.00
#
_symmetry.space_group_name_H-M   'P 1'
#
loop_
_entity.id
_entity.type
_entity.pdbx_description
1 polymer ?
#
loop_
_entity_poly.entity_id
_entity_poly.type
_entity_poly.pdbx_seq_one_letter_code
_entity_poly.pdbx_strand_id
1 'polypeptide(L)'
;MTNDNWLERTELLLGAEKLERLRRAHVLVVGLGGVGAYAAEMIARAGVGRMTIADADTVSPSNINRQLVALHSTVGRPKAEVLAERLRDINPDIELTVVNRYIRDEETYTLLDAARYDYVVDAIDTLSPKLALIKGALDRQLRLVSSMGAGAKTDPTRMEIADIGRTHHCPLAHMLRKR
;
A
#
# COMPACT_ATOMS: atom_id res chain seq x y z
N MET A 1 31.19 18.24 3.48
CA MET A 1 29.87 17.87 2.96
C MET A 1 29.49 16.61 3.68
N THR A 2 28.65 16.66 4.69
CA THR A 2 28.12 15.48 5.37
C THR A 2 27.33 14.72 4.32
N ASN A 3 27.75 13.49 4.07
CA ASN A 3 27.03 12.57 3.18
C ASN A 3 25.77 12.13 3.95
N ASP A 4 24.72 12.95 3.94
CA ASP A 4 23.44 12.65 4.62
C ASP A 4 22.69 11.56 3.85
N ASN A 5 23.33 10.39 3.73
CA ASN A 5 22.70 9.21 3.15
C ASN A 5 21.73 8.61 4.19
N TRP A 6 20.49 9.12 4.20
CA TRP A 6 19.43 8.62 5.08
C TRP A 6 19.12 7.12 4.88
N LEU A 7 19.59 6.52 3.77
CA LEU A 7 19.49 5.10 3.46
C LEU A 7 20.74 4.29 3.88
N GLU A 8 21.70 4.90 4.57
CA GLU A 8 22.96 4.22 4.98
C GLU A 8 22.70 2.88 5.66
N ARG A 9 21.73 2.81 6.59
CA ARG A 9 21.39 1.57 7.29
C ARG A 9 20.77 0.53 6.36
N THR A 10 19.96 0.96 5.41
CA THR A 10 19.37 0.08 4.39
C THR A 10 20.48 -0.46 3.47
N GLU A 11 21.42 0.38 3.08
CA GLU A 11 22.54 0.00 2.23
C GLU A 11 23.47 -1.00 2.93
N LEU A 12 23.78 -0.78 4.20
CA LEU A 12 24.57 -1.71 5.02
C LEU A 12 23.92 -3.10 5.12
N LEU A 13 22.57 -3.13 5.21
CA LEU A 13 21.84 -4.38 5.32
C LEU A 13 21.71 -5.11 3.98
N LEU A 14 21.40 -4.41 2.92
CA LEU A 14 21.02 -4.98 1.62
C LEU A 14 22.18 -5.00 0.60
N GLY A 15 23.13 -4.10 0.75
CA GLY A 15 24.17 -3.79 -0.22
C GLY A 15 23.69 -2.81 -1.31
N ALA A 16 24.63 -2.10 -1.94
CA ALA A 16 24.38 -1.04 -2.91
C ALA A 16 23.56 -1.53 -4.13
N GLU A 17 23.82 -2.75 -4.63
CA GLU A 17 23.10 -3.30 -5.79
C GLU A 17 21.58 -3.46 -5.50
N LYS A 18 21.21 -3.99 -4.33
CA LYS A 18 19.81 -4.19 -3.98
C LYS A 18 19.13 -2.87 -3.65
N LEU A 19 19.85 -1.92 -3.05
CA LEU A 19 19.34 -0.57 -2.83
C LEU A 19 19.03 0.12 -4.17
N GLU A 20 19.90 -0.03 -5.15
CA GLU A 20 19.65 0.53 -6.49
C GLU A 20 18.44 -0.13 -7.18
N ARG A 21 18.20 -1.42 -6.95
CA ARG A 21 16.97 -2.07 -7.42
C ARG A 21 15.71 -1.48 -6.76
N LEU A 22 15.76 -1.15 -5.45
CA LEU A 22 14.66 -0.48 -4.76
C LEU A 22 14.42 0.92 -5.34
N ARG A 23 15.46 1.70 -5.60
CA ARG A 23 15.35 3.03 -6.22
C ARG A 23 14.68 3.01 -7.60
N ARG A 24 14.83 1.92 -8.35
CA ARG A 24 14.20 1.74 -9.68
C ARG A 24 12.80 1.15 -9.61
N ALA A 25 12.45 0.51 -8.50
CA ALA A 25 11.17 -0.17 -8.35
C ALA A 25 9.99 0.79 -8.32
N HIS A 26 8.87 0.36 -8.91
CA HIS A 26 7.59 1.05 -8.87
C HIS A 26 6.57 0.21 -8.13
N VAL A 27 6.07 0.70 -7.00
CA VAL A 27 5.09 0.01 -6.17
C VAL A 27 3.74 0.72 -6.24
N LEU A 28 2.68 -0.04 -6.49
CA LEU A 28 1.29 0.42 -6.38
C LEU A 28 0.73 0.02 -5.01
N VAL A 29 0.19 0.97 -4.26
CA VAL A 29 -0.50 0.71 -2.99
C VAL A 29 -1.95 1.20 -3.10
N VAL A 30 -2.91 0.30 -2.94
CA VAL A 30 -4.35 0.60 -3.04
C VAL A 30 -5.04 0.37 -1.71
N GLY A 31 -5.73 1.41 -1.22
CA GLY A 31 -6.30 1.48 0.12
C GLY A 31 -5.29 2.01 1.13
N LEU A 32 -5.54 3.22 1.68
CA LEU A 32 -4.63 3.93 2.58
C LEU A 32 -5.20 4.04 4.00
N GLY A 33 -5.88 2.98 4.42
CA GLY A 33 -6.39 2.83 5.77
C GLY A 33 -5.33 2.39 6.79
N GLY A 34 -5.76 1.60 7.79
CA GLY A 34 -4.91 1.13 8.89
C GLY A 34 -3.78 0.17 8.51
N VAL A 35 -3.77 -0.34 7.28
CA VAL A 35 -2.70 -1.22 6.76
C VAL A 35 -1.92 -0.51 5.66
N GLY A 36 -2.61 -0.03 4.61
CA GLY A 36 -1.93 0.46 3.41
C GLY A 36 -1.11 1.72 3.63
N ALA A 37 -1.54 2.64 4.51
CA ALA A 37 -0.76 3.83 4.82
C ALA A 37 0.57 3.49 5.51
N TYR A 38 0.55 2.55 6.46
CA TYR A 38 1.78 2.05 7.10
C TYR A 38 2.67 1.30 6.10
N ALA A 39 2.08 0.47 5.24
CA ALA A 39 2.84 -0.24 4.21
C ALA A 39 3.54 0.75 3.26
N ALA A 40 2.81 1.75 2.76
CA ALA A 40 3.37 2.79 1.88
C ALA A 40 4.53 3.55 2.57
N GLU A 41 4.36 3.92 3.84
CA GLU A 41 5.44 4.58 4.59
C GLU A 41 6.68 3.69 4.72
N MET A 42 6.51 2.42 5.10
CA MET A 42 7.66 1.51 5.24
C MET A 42 8.37 1.26 3.91
N ILE A 43 7.63 1.17 2.82
CA ILE A 43 8.17 1.02 1.46
C ILE A 43 8.96 2.28 1.05
N ALA A 44 8.44 3.47 1.32
CA ALA A 44 9.14 4.73 1.06
C ALA A 44 10.43 4.84 1.89
N ARG A 45 10.37 4.46 3.20
CA ARG A 45 11.55 4.43 4.10
C ARG A 45 12.60 3.41 3.67
N ALA A 46 12.21 2.35 2.98
CA ALA A 46 13.15 1.39 2.41
C ALA A 46 13.91 1.92 1.17
N GLY A 47 13.53 3.07 0.63
CA GLY A 47 14.19 3.69 -0.50
C GLY A 47 13.63 3.31 -1.87
N VAL A 48 12.34 2.87 -1.93
CA VAL A 48 11.66 2.68 -3.22
C VAL A 48 11.52 4.03 -3.92
N GLY A 49 11.95 4.09 -5.18
CA GLY A 49 12.05 5.35 -5.90
C GLY A 49 10.75 5.78 -6.59
N ARG A 50 9.85 4.86 -6.91
CA ARG A 50 8.56 5.20 -7.54
C ARG A 50 7.40 4.54 -6.83
N MET A 51 6.36 5.31 -6.55
CA MET A 51 5.16 4.79 -5.89
C MET A 51 3.90 5.43 -6.46
N THR A 52 2.87 4.62 -6.65
CA THR A 52 1.50 5.09 -6.89
C THR A 52 0.67 4.72 -5.67
N ILE A 53 -0.01 5.70 -5.08
CA ILE A 53 -0.92 5.50 -3.96
C ILE A 53 -2.34 5.85 -4.38
N ALA A 54 -3.32 5.01 -4.00
CA ALA A 54 -4.71 5.19 -4.40
C ALA A 54 -5.67 4.99 -3.23
N ASP A 55 -6.49 6.01 -2.95
CA ASP A 55 -7.59 6.00 -1.97
C ASP A 55 -8.54 7.15 -2.28
N ALA A 56 -9.84 6.96 -2.13
CA ALA A 56 -10.85 7.98 -2.36
C ALA A 56 -11.38 8.64 -1.10
N ASP A 57 -11.04 8.08 0.07
CA ASP A 57 -11.60 8.52 1.32
C ASP A 57 -10.95 9.80 1.84
N THR A 58 -11.72 10.50 2.66
CA THR A 58 -11.22 11.56 3.54
C THR A 58 -10.95 11.03 4.94
N VAL A 59 -10.07 11.69 5.66
CA VAL A 59 -9.79 11.39 7.07
C VAL A 59 -11.03 11.68 7.91
N SER A 60 -11.48 10.68 8.67
CA SER A 60 -12.59 10.80 9.63
C SER A 60 -12.06 10.73 11.07
N PRO A 61 -12.72 11.37 12.04
CA PRO A 61 -12.36 11.26 13.46
C PRO A 61 -12.27 9.82 13.96
N SER A 62 -13.13 8.92 13.45
CA SER A 62 -13.12 7.49 13.80
C SER A 62 -11.90 6.72 13.28
N ASN A 63 -11.10 7.32 12.42
CA ASN A 63 -9.87 6.72 11.88
C ASN A 63 -8.66 6.94 12.80
N ILE A 64 -8.71 7.94 13.70
CA ILE A 64 -7.57 8.39 14.52
C ILE A 64 -6.99 7.25 15.37
N ASN A 65 -7.81 6.31 15.79
CA ASN A 65 -7.39 5.21 16.64
C ASN A 65 -6.45 4.18 15.97
N ARG A 66 -6.35 4.19 14.60
CA ARG A 66 -5.59 3.16 13.90
C ARG A 66 -4.98 3.55 12.55
N GLN A 67 -5.32 4.69 11.97
CA GLN A 67 -4.82 5.09 10.66
C GLN A 67 -3.72 6.14 10.77
N LEU A 68 -2.59 5.89 10.14
CA LEU A 68 -1.38 6.72 10.17
C LEU A 68 -1.66 8.20 9.80
N VAL A 69 -2.49 8.39 8.77
CA VAL A 69 -2.83 9.73 8.22
C VAL A 69 -3.84 10.49 9.06
N ALA A 70 -4.47 9.82 10.03
CA ALA A 70 -5.59 10.37 10.79
C ALA A 70 -5.11 11.02 12.08
N LEU A 71 -5.03 12.33 12.05
CA LEU A 71 -4.74 13.22 13.17
C LEU A 71 -5.90 14.22 13.31
N HIS A 72 -6.04 14.86 14.47
CA HIS A 72 -7.03 15.94 14.63
C HIS A 72 -6.86 17.05 13.58
N SER A 73 -5.62 17.36 13.21
CA SER A 73 -5.28 18.38 12.21
C SER A 73 -5.54 17.96 10.76
N THR A 74 -5.75 16.68 10.49
CA THR A 74 -5.96 16.17 9.13
C THR A 74 -7.39 15.74 8.84
N VAL A 75 -8.29 15.77 9.84
CA VAL A 75 -9.71 15.44 9.66
C VAL A 75 -10.33 16.26 8.52
N GLY A 76 -11.06 15.60 7.63
CA GLY A 76 -11.67 16.19 6.44
C GLY A 76 -10.77 16.29 5.22
N ARG A 77 -9.47 16.06 5.34
CA ARG A 77 -8.53 16.06 4.21
C ARG A 77 -8.53 14.70 3.49
N PRO A 78 -8.31 14.66 2.15
CA PRO A 78 -8.14 13.40 1.42
C PRO A 78 -6.96 12.58 1.97
N LYS A 79 -7.19 11.28 2.25
CA LYS A 79 -6.14 10.39 2.81
C LYS A 79 -4.91 10.31 1.92
N ALA A 80 -5.13 10.20 0.60
CA ALA A 80 -4.05 10.08 -0.38
C ALA A 80 -3.15 11.34 -0.39
N GLU A 81 -3.72 12.54 -0.24
CA GLU A 81 -2.96 13.79 -0.20
C GLU A 81 -2.16 13.93 1.10
N VAL A 82 -2.79 13.63 2.25
CA VAL A 82 -2.11 13.66 3.55
C VAL A 82 -0.93 12.69 3.58
N LEU A 83 -1.13 11.49 3.05
CA LEU A 83 -0.05 10.51 2.97
C LEU A 83 1.05 10.97 2.00
N ALA A 84 0.68 11.55 0.87
CA ALA A 84 1.64 12.03 -0.13
C ALA A 84 2.59 13.10 0.43
N GLU A 85 2.08 14.04 1.21
CA GLU A 85 2.90 15.04 1.90
C GLU A 85 3.95 14.36 2.80
N ARG A 86 3.50 13.40 3.60
CA ARG A 86 4.35 12.64 4.51
C ARG A 86 5.40 11.79 3.78
N LEU A 87 5.02 11.13 2.68
CA LEU A 87 5.95 10.29 1.92
C LEU A 87 7.05 11.12 1.25
N ARG A 88 6.72 12.33 0.75
CA ARG A 88 7.71 13.26 0.18
C ARG A 88 8.66 13.83 1.23
N ASP A 89 8.18 14.03 2.46
CA ASP A 89 9.03 14.47 3.58
C ASP A 89 10.01 13.36 4.04
N ILE A 90 9.59 12.09 3.94
CA ILE A 90 10.42 10.92 4.25
C ILE A 90 11.45 10.65 3.14
N ASN A 91 11.02 10.66 1.90
CA ASN A 91 11.82 10.39 0.71
C ASN A 91 11.61 11.52 -0.30
N PRO A 92 12.43 12.60 -0.26
CA PRO A 92 12.26 13.75 -1.14
C PRO A 92 12.42 13.41 -2.64
N ASP A 93 13.14 12.33 -2.94
CA ASP A 93 13.41 11.91 -4.33
C ASP A 93 12.35 10.96 -4.89
N ILE A 94 11.30 10.62 -4.12
CA ILE A 94 10.29 9.68 -4.56
C ILE A 94 9.44 10.25 -5.70
N GLU A 95 9.35 9.55 -6.81
CA GLU A 95 8.38 9.81 -7.88
C GLU A 95 7.01 9.29 -7.45
N LEU A 96 6.18 10.18 -6.89
CA LEU A 96 4.90 9.81 -6.28
C LEU A 96 3.72 10.24 -7.15
N THR A 97 2.94 9.25 -7.61
CA THR A 97 1.63 9.45 -8.25
C THR A 97 0.52 9.28 -7.22
N VAL A 98 -0.35 10.27 -7.12
CA VAL A 98 -1.46 10.31 -6.16
C VAL A 98 -2.78 10.15 -6.90
N VAL A 99 -3.55 9.12 -6.55
CA VAL A 99 -4.85 8.82 -7.13
C VAL A 99 -5.93 8.96 -6.07
N ASN A 100 -6.56 10.14 -6.04
CA ASN A 100 -7.63 10.47 -5.08
C ASN A 100 -9.00 10.23 -5.73
N ARG A 101 -9.34 8.97 -5.98
CA ARG A 101 -10.64 8.55 -6.53
C ARG A 101 -10.95 7.11 -6.18
N TYR A 102 -12.23 6.75 -6.25
CA TYR A 102 -12.66 5.37 -6.11
C TYR A 102 -12.06 4.50 -7.22
N ILE A 103 -11.52 3.35 -6.81
CA ILE A 103 -10.95 2.37 -7.73
C ILE A 103 -11.87 1.16 -7.71
N ARG A 104 -12.69 1.02 -8.77
CA ARG A 104 -13.61 -0.11 -8.97
C ARG A 104 -13.82 -0.36 -10.45
N ASP A 105 -14.20 -1.59 -10.79
CA ASP A 105 -14.55 -1.99 -12.15
C ASP A 105 -13.46 -1.60 -13.17
N GLU A 106 -13.80 -0.91 -14.23
CA GLU A 106 -12.88 -0.48 -15.29
C GLU A 106 -11.76 0.45 -14.79
N GLU A 107 -12.01 1.24 -13.75
CA GLU A 107 -10.99 2.11 -13.16
C GLU A 107 -9.85 1.31 -12.53
N THR A 108 -10.13 0.11 -12.03
CA THR A 108 -9.11 -0.81 -11.51
C THR A 108 -8.14 -1.22 -12.62
N TYR A 109 -8.67 -1.60 -13.79
CA TYR A 109 -7.85 -1.99 -14.93
C TYR A 109 -7.07 -0.79 -15.48
N THR A 110 -7.71 0.36 -15.59
CA THR A 110 -7.04 1.62 -15.98
C THR A 110 -5.87 1.96 -15.05
N LEU A 111 -6.05 1.80 -13.74
CA LEU A 111 -4.98 2.02 -12.76
C LEU A 111 -3.83 1.01 -12.93
N LEU A 112 -4.15 -0.27 -13.13
CA LEU A 112 -3.15 -1.32 -13.32
C LEU A 112 -2.36 -1.15 -14.64
N ASP A 113 -2.97 -0.54 -15.65
CA ASP A 113 -2.36 -0.28 -16.95
C ASP A 113 -1.68 1.11 -17.04
N ALA A 114 -1.85 1.97 -16.03
CA ALA A 114 -1.33 3.33 -16.03
C ALA A 114 0.21 3.40 -15.98
N ALA A 115 0.87 2.36 -15.47
CA ALA A 115 2.32 2.27 -15.39
C ALA A 115 2.78 0.80 -15.30
N ARG A 116 4.07 0.59 -15.54
CA ARG A 116 4.69 -0.71 -15.27
C ARG A 116 5.02 -0.81 -13.77
N TYR A 117 4.22 -1.55 -13.04
CA TYR A 117 4.45 -1.82 -11.62
C TYR A 117 5.29 -3.08 -11.41
N ASP A 118 6.24 -3.02 -10.49
CA ASP A 118 7.03 -4.17 -10.07
C ASP A 118 6.31 -4.96 -8.96
N TYR A 119 5.46 -4.27 -8.18
CA TYR A 119 4.70 -4.85 -7.07
C TYR A 119 3.39 -4.12 -6.81
N VAL A 120 2.36 -4.86 -6.42
CA VAL A 120 1.06 -4.32 -6.01
C VAL A 120 0.80 -4.70 -4.55
N VAL A 121 0.45 -3.71 -3.74
CA VAL A 121 -0.01 -3.88 -2.35
C VAL A 121 -1.49 -3.57 -2.30
N ASP A 122 -2.30 -4.58 -2.08
CA ASP A 122 -3.74 -4.47 -1.90
C ASP A 122 -4.08 -4.41 -0.40
N ALA A 123 -4.53 -3.25 0.04
CA ALA A 123 -5.01 -3.01 1.39
C ALA A 123 -6.49 -2.56 1.43
N ILE A 124 -7.25 -2.90 0.38
CA ILE A 124 -8.68 -2.63 0.30
C ILE A 124 -9.43 -3.55 1.29
N ASP A 125 -10.40 -3.02 2.01
CA ASP A 125 -11.20 -3.76 2.98
C ASP A 125 -12.62 -4.13 2.47
N THR A 126 -12.97 -3.72 1.25
CA THR A 126 -14.25 -4.00 0.60
C THR A 126 -14.13 -5.07 -0.48
N LEU A 127 -15.14 -5.93 -0.62
CA LEU A 127 -15.04 -7.16 -1.40
C LEU A 127 -14.86 -6.92 -2.91
N SER A 128 -15.75 -6.14 -3.54
CA SER A 128 -15.79 -6.01 -5.00
C SER A 128 -14.54 -5.33 -5.58
N PRO A 129 -14.10 -4.14 -5.08
CA PRO A 129 -12.87 -3.52 -5.58
C PRO A 129 -11.62 -4.37 -5.33
N LYS A 130 -11.57 -5.03 -4.16
CA LYS A 130 -10.47 -5.95 -3.82
C LYS A 130 -10.39 -7.11 -4.80
N LEU A 131 -11.53 -7.75 -5.10
CA LEU A 131 -11.60 -8.84 -6.07
C LEU A 131 -11.14 -8.40 -7.47
N ALA A 132 -11.61 -7.23 -7.92
CA ALA A 132 -11.21 -6.66 -9.21
C ALA A 132 -9.71 -6.39 -9.27
N LEU A 133 -9.13 -5.82 -8.20
CA LEU A 133 -7.69 -5.55 -8.12
C LEU A 133 -6.86 -6.84 -8.14
N ILE A 134 -7.25 -7.83 -7.35
CA ILE A 134 -6.55 -9.12 -7.30
C ILE A 134 -6.60 -9.80 -8.67
N LYS A 135 -7.78 -9.97 -9.27
CA LYS A 135 -7.93 -10.58 -10.60
C LYS A 135 -7.16 -9.80 -11.66
N GLY A 136 -7.34 -8.48 -11.71
CA GLY A 136 -6.64 -7.65 -12.68
C GLY A 136 -5.12 -7.70 -12.57
N ALA A 137 -4.57 -7.80 -11.36
CA ALA A 137 -3.14 -7.97 -11.13
C ALA A 137 -2.65 -9.35 -11.58
N LEU A 138 -3.40 -10.42 -11.28
CA LEU A 138 -3.07 -11.79 -11.70
C LEU A 138 -3.11 -11.94 -13.23
N ASP A 139 -4.13 -11.40 -13.89
CA ASP A 139 -4.25 -11.42 -15.36
C ASP A 139 -3.05 -10.72 -16.04
N ARG A 140 -2.43 -9.77 -15.38
CA ARG A 140 -1.22 -9.04 -15.84
C ARG A 140 0.08 -9.64 -15.32
N GLN A 141 0.01 -10.75 -14.61
CA GLN A 141 1.17 -11.41 -13.99
C GLN A 141 1.97 -10.47 -13.06
N LEU A 142 1.30 -9.50 -12.44
CA LEU A 142 1.90 -8.61 -11.46
C LEU A 142 2.12 -9.34 -10.12
N ARG A 143 3.22 -9.05 -9.48
CA ARG A 143 3.47 -9.51 -8.10
C ARG A 143 2.52 -8.77 -7.17
N LEU A 144 1.76 -9.52 -6.37
CA LEU A 144 0.73 -8.98 -5.50
C LEU A 144 0.87 -9.52 -4.08
N VAL A 145 0.75 -8.65 -3.10
CA VAL A 145 0.39 -9.02 -1.72
C VAL A 145 -0.94 -8.36 -1.36
N SER A 146 -1.83 -9.14 -0.75
CA SER A 146 -3.15 -8.66 -0.37
C SER A 146 -3.35 -8.84 1.14
N SER A 147 -3.61 -7.74 1.84
CA SER A 147 -4.00 -7.79 3.25
C SER A 147 -5.46 -8.22 3.37
N MET A 148 -5.71 -9.24 4.16
CA MET A 148 -7.06 -9.67 4.48
C MET A 148 -7.66 -8.90 5.67
N GLY A 149 -8.84 -9.28 6.14
CA GLY A 149 -9.54 -8.57 7.21
C GLY A 149 -8.81 -8.67 8.56
N ALA A 150 -8.57 -7.53 9.20
CA ALA A 150 -7.98 -7.42 10.53
C ALA A 150 -9.05 -7.34 11.67
N GLY A 151 -10.31 -7.17 11.33
CA GLY A 151 -11.40 -7.04 12.32
C GLY A 151 -11.51 -8.23 13.25
N ALA A 152 -11.74 -7.96 14.55
CA ALA A 152 -11.84 -8.94 15.63
C ALA A 152 -10.59 -9.82 15.83
N LYS A 153 -9.42 -9.38 15.40
CA LYS A 153 -8.14 -10.05 15.62
C LYS A 153 -7.29 -9.23 16.58
N THR A 154 -7.00 -9.78 17.74
CA THR A 154 -6.31 -9.08 18.83
C THR A 154 -4.88 -9.54 19.04
N ASP A 155 -4.50 -10.68 18.46
CA ASP A 155 -3.16 -11.25 18.59
C ASP A 155 -2.39 -11.11 17.27
N PRO A 156 -1.48 -10.10 17.14
CA PRO A 156 -0.72 -9.88 15.92
C PRO A 156 0.35 -10.96 15.66
N THR A 157 0.71 -11.74 16.66
CA THR A 157 1.72 -12.81 16.50
C THR A 157 1.22 -13.98 15.65
N ARG A 158 -0.10 -14.06 15.45
CA ARG A 158 -0.77 -15.09 14.65
C ARG A 158 -0.99 -14.67 13.19
N MET A 159 -0.38 -13.57 12.78
CA MET A 159 -0.42 -13.13 11.39
C MET A 159 0.50 -14.00 10.54
N GLU A 160 -0.02 -14.48 9.41
CA GLU A 160 0.70 -15.38 8.49
C GLU A 160 0.67 -14.83 7.07
N ILE A 161 1.76 -15.09 6.32
CA ILE A 161 1.79 -14.90 4.87
C ILE A 161 1.55 -16.26 4.23
N ALA A 162 0.46 -16.38 3.48
CA ALA A 162 0.05 -17.63 2.87
C ALA A 162 -0.64 -17.40 1.53
N ASP A 163 -0.72 -18.44 0.71
CA ASP A 163 -1.64 -18.49 -0.42
C ASP A 163 -3.08 -18.32 0.07
N ILE A 164 -3.92 -17.61 -0.69
CA ILE A 164 -5.30 -17.33 -0.31
C ILE A 164 -6.09 -18.62 -0.04
N GLY A 165 -5.80 -19.69 -0.76
CA GLY A 165 -6.43 -21.01 -0.58
C GLY A 165 -6.18 -21.62 0.81
N ARG A 166 -5.09 -21.25 1.47
CA ARG A 166 -4.70 -21.73 2.80
C ARG A 166 -5.08 -20.78 3.94
N THR A 167 -5.66 -19.62 3.64
CA THR A 167 -6.09 -18.68 4.67
C THR A 167 -7.28 -19.22 5.48
N HIS A 168 -7.33 -18.91 6.77
CA HIS A 168 -8.38 -19.33 7.68
C HIS A 168 -8.80 -18.17 8.61
N HIS A 169 -9.88 -18.34 9.34
CA HIS A 169 -10.40 -17.38 10.32
C HIS A 169 -10.60 -15.93 9.81
N CYS A 170 -10.79 -15.74 8.50
CA CYS A 170 -11.05 -14.43 7.91
C CYS A 170 -12.29 -14.47 7.01
N PRO A 171 -13.40 -13.79 7.38
CA PRO A 171 -14.62 -13.75 6.56
C PRO A 171 -14.37 -13.14 5.17
N LEU A 172 -13.54 -12.09 5.07
CA LEU A 172 -13.22 -11.46 3.79
C LEU A 172 -12.48 -12.44 2.86
N ALA A 173 -11.45 -13.12 3.36
CA ALA A 173 -10.73 -14.13 2.58
C ALA A 173 -11.64 -15.29 2.17
N HIS A 174 -12.57 -15.71 3.03
CA HIS A 174 -13.55 -16.74 2.72
C HIS A 174 -14.48 -16.32 1.56
N MET A 175 -14.94 -15.07 1.57
CA MET A 175 -15.76 -14.54 0.47
C MET A 175 -14.99 -14.44 -0.84
N LEU A 176 -13.73 -14.01 -0.79
CA LEU A 176 -12.86 -13.93 -1.97
C LEU A 176 -12.62 -15.29 -2.62
N ARG A 177 -12.36 -16.35 -1.82
CA ARG A 177 -12.17 -17.71 -2.34
C ARG A 177 -13.37 -18.30 -3.07
N LYS A 178 -14.57 -17.77 -2.83
CA LYS A 178 -15.81 -18.22 -3.48
C LYS A 178 -16.11 -17.55 -4.82
N ARG A 179 -15.27 -16.60 -5.23
CA ARG A 179 -15.45 -15.79 -6.45
C ARG A 179 -14.40 -16.09 -7.51
#